data_ad5379ec235030f8d1523af405b4c588
#
_entry.id   ad5379ec235030f8d1523af405b4c588
#
_cell.length_a   1.000
_cell.length_b   1.000
_cell.length_c   1.000
_cell.angle_alpha   90.00
_cell.angle_beta   90.00
_cell.angle_gamma   90.00
#
_symmetry.space_group_name_H-M   'P 1'
#
loop_
_entity.id
_entity.type
_entity.pdbx_description
1 polymer ?
#
loop_
_entity_poly.entity_id
_entity_poly.type
_entity_poly.pdbx_seq_one_letter_code
_entity_poly.pdbx_strand_id
1 'polypeptide(L)'
;FYIAVCITFLLVFRVKCHFVSSYTSGSIYEFWRRLLISLSIWLRDYLYISLCGNLRGKVRTYFNLFITMVLGGLWHGASWLFVIWGAWHGVLLIVHKVYRRIFPVAKDDRPGIIRHFFHVLLTFHVVAAGWIFFRSPSLDVAGQILTQIFTNFRPEAIPSFVSGYAVIFVALVVGYLLHFAPHRWSQWLQRELSWSPLVVKAAILALVLFFVLQVRSSELVPFIYSQF
;
A
#
# COMPACT_ATOMS: atom_id res chain seq x y z
N PHE A 1 9.49 0.47 4.63
CA PHE A 1 9.36 1.92 4.77
C PHE A 1 10.11 2.44 5.99
N TYR A 2 9.82 1.97 7.21
CA TYR A 2 10.50 2.41 8.43
C TYR A 2 12.01 2.21 8.39
N ILE A 3 12.48 1.07 7.85
CA ILE A 3 13.91 0.81 7.64
C ILE A 3 14.53 1.86 6.71
N ALA A 4 13.89 2.17 5.58
CA ALA A 4 14.38 3.18 4.65
C ALA A 4 14.40 4.57 5.30
N VAL A 5 13.38 4.93 6.08
CA VAL A 5 13.34 6.18 6.85
C VAL A 5 14.46 6.22 7.89
N CYS A 6 14.68 5.12 8.64
CA CYS A 6 15.78 5.06 9.59
C CYS A 6 17.15 5.23 8.91
N ILE A 7 17.38 4.54 7.78
CA ILE A 7 18.64 4.66 7.02
C ILE A 7 18.83 6.09 6.52
N THR A 8 17.79 6.75 6.00
CA THR A 8 17.90 8.13 5.51
C THR A 8 18.12 9.12 6.64
N PHE A 9 17.53 8.90 7.82
CA PHE A 9 17.84 9.70 9.00
C PHE A 9 19.27 9.49 9.51
N LEU A 10 19.79 8.26 9.45
CA LEU A 10 21.19 7.96 9.76
C LEU A 10 22.15 8.73 8.81
N LEU A 11 21.75 8.91 7.56
CA LEU A 11 22.51 9.64 6.54
C LEU A 11 22.20 11.15 6.51
N VAL A 12 21.46 11.69 7.51
CA VAL A 12 21.08 13.12 7.63
C VAL A 12 20.16 13.61 6.48
N PHE A 13 19.56 12.73 5.70
CA PHE A 13 18.59 13.11 4.67
C PHE A 13 17.17 13.13 5.24
N ARG A 14 16.43 14.23 5.00
CA ARG A 14 15.00 14.30 5.30
C ARG A 14 14.20 13.78 4.11
N VAL A 15 13.70 12.57 4.22
CA VAL A 15 12.77 12.02 3.24
C VAL A 15 11.35 12.39 3.61
N LYS A 16 10.59 12.95 2.67
CA LYS A 16 9.16 13.19 2.85
C LYS A 16 8.46 11.86 3.08
N CYS A 17 7.55 11.81 4.07
CA CYS A 17 6.71 10.62 4.29
C CYS A 17 5.87 10.37 3.03
N HIS A 18 6.15 9.26 2.33
CA HIS A 18 5.41 8.85 1.14
C HIS A 18 4.22 7.95 1.48
N PHE A 19 4.23 7.35 2.67
CA PHE A 19 3.20 6.42 3.14
C PHE A 19 2.70 6.85 4.51
N VAL A 20 1.41 7.11 4.63
CA VAL A 20 0.78 7.49 5.90
C VAL A 20 -0.38 6.53 6.18
N SER A 21 -0.10 5.46 6.96
CA SER A 21 -1.15 4.55 7.49
C SER A 21 -2.21 4.12 6.47
N SER A 22 -1.78 3.73 5.26
CA SER A 22 -2.68 3.42 4.14
C SER A 22 -3.67 2.30 4.46
N TYR A 23 -3.26 1.32 5.27
CA TYR A 23 -4.08 0.16 5.64
C TYR A 23 -5.22 0.46 6.61
N THR A 24 -5.22 1.63 7.26
CA THR A 24 -6.31 2.08 8.13
C THR A 24 -7.28 3.03 7.41
N SER A 25 -7.21 3.08 6.08
CA SER A 25 -8.07 3.94 5.28
C SER A 25 -9.51 3.42 5.25
N GLY A 26 -10.46 4.26 5.59
CA GLY A 26 -11.89 3.96 5.54
C GLY A 26 -12.50 4.03 4.14
N SER A 27 -11.73 4.33 3.11
CA SER A 27 -12.19 4.34 1.72
C SER A 27 -11.04 4.19 0.72
N ILE A 28 -11.37 3.72 -0.49
CA ILE A 28 -10.39 3.60 -1.57
C ILE A 28 -9.79 4.96 -1.98
N TYR A 29 -10.55 6.03 -1.89
CA TYR A 29 -10.03 7.38 -2.15
C TYR A 29 -9.00 7.81 -1.10
N GLU A 30 -9.28 7.54 0.17
CA GLU A 30 -8.37 7.82 1.27
C GLU A 30 -7.11 6.95 1.19
N PHE A 31 -7.25 5.66 0.82
CA PHE A 31 -6.15 4.75 0.58
C PHE A 31 -5.17 5.33 -0.45
N TRP A 32 -5.64 5.74 -1.63
CA TRP A 32 -4.79 6.32 -2.67
C TRP A 32 -4.15 7.64 -2.25
N ARG A 33 -4.86 8.46 -1.48
CA ARG A 33 -4.31 9.71 -0.95
C ARG A 33 -3.19 9.49 0.08
N ARG A 34 -3.23 8.36 0.81
CA ARG A 34 -2.25 8.00 1.82
C ARG A 34 -1.12 7.11 1.29
N LEU A 35 -1.40 6.34 0.25
CA LEU A 35 -0.42 5.52 -0.46
C LEU A 35 0.29 6.40 -1.49
N LEU A 36 1.61 6.29 -1.59
CA LEU A 36 2.42 6.94 -2.61
C LEU A 36 1.99 8.40 -2.90
N ILE A 37 1.98 9.24 -1.88
CA ILE A 37 1.50 10.64 -1.96
C ILE A 37 2.08 11.37 -3.17
N SER A 38 3.38 11.22 -3.44
CA SER A 38 4.05 11.85 -4.58
C SER A 38 3.52 11.37 -5.92
N LEU A 39 3.36 10.05 -6.09
CA LEU A 39 2.84 9.46 -7.33
C LEU A 39 1.37 9.84 -7.55
N SER A 40 0.56 9.83 -6.51
CA SER A 40 -0.86 10.24 -6.60
C SER A 40 -1.00 11.71 -6.99
N ILE A 41 -0.15 12.58 -6.48
CA ILE A 41 -0.09 13.99 -6.89
C ILE A 41 0.36 14.10 -8.34
N TRP A 42 1.42 13.38 -8.74
CA TRP A 42 1.93 13.39 -10.10
C TRP A 42 0.87 12.90 -11.11
N LEU A 43 0.23 11.76 -10.87
CA LEU A 43 -0.85 11.22 -11.70
C LEU A 43 -2.03 12.20 -11.82
N ARG A 44 -2.37 12.88 -10.72
CA ARG A 44 -3.41 13.92 -10.73
C ARG A 44 -3.00 15.09 -11.60
N ASP A 45 -1.82 15.67 -11.35
CA ASP A 45 -1.44 16.96 -11.92
C ASP A 45 -1.04 16.83 -13.41
N TYR A 46 -0.30 15.78 -13.75
CA TYR A 46 0.21 15.59 -15.12
C TYR A 46 -0.73 14.76 -16.02
N LEU A 47 -1.55 13.89 -15.47
CA LEU A 47 -2.39 13.01 -16.26
C LEU A 47 -3.87 13.38 -16.14
N TYR A 48 -4.43 13.35 -14.94
CA TYR A 48 -5.86 13.59 -14.75
C TYR A 48 -6.29 15.01 -15.12
N ILE A 49 -5.53 16.03 -14.73
CA ILE A 49 -5.82 17.44 -15.07
C ILE A 49 -5.63 17.67 -16.57
N SER A 50 -4.59 17.11 -17.19
CA SER A 50 -4.36 17.21 -18.65
C SER A 50 -5.49 16.59 -19.47
N LEU A 51 -6.19 15.58 -18.94
CA LEU A 51 -7.41 15.01 -19.54
C LEU A 51 -8.67 15.84 -19.24
N CYS A 52 -8.51 17.09 -18.79
CA CYS A 52 -9.56 18.01 -18.35
C CYS A 52 -10.26 17.60 -17.03
N GLY A 53 -9.74 16.65 -16.28
CA GLY A 53 -10.21 16.30 -14.94
C GLY A 53 -11.74 16.17 -14.83
N ASN A 54 -12.36 17.04 -14.02
CA ASN A 54 -13.81 17.08 -13.78
C ASN A 54 -14.59 18.07 -14.69
N LEU A 55 -13.92 18.80 -15.58
CA LEU A 55 -14.50 19.97 -16.26
C LEU A 55 -15.48 19.62 -17.37
N ARG A 56 -15.38 18.44 -18.00
CA ARG A 56 -16.17 18.05 -19.18
C ARG A 56 -17.30 17.07 -18.86
N GLY A 57 -17.99 17.24 -17.72
CA GLY A 57 -19.14 16.44 -17.35
C GLY A 57 -18.78 15.10 -16.67
N LYS A 58 -19.82 14.39 -16.20
CA LYS A 58 -19.66 13.25 -15.28
C LYS A 58 -19.07 12.01 -15.93
N VAL A 59 -19.55 11.66 -17.12
CA VAL A 59 -19.08 10.47 -17.87
C VAL A 59 -17.59 10.63 -18.20
N ARG A 60 -17.20 11.81 -18.68
CA ARG A 60 -15.80 12.10 -19.00
C ARG A 60 -14.92 12.06 -17.75
N THR A 61 -15.42 12.53 -16.60
CA THR A 61 -14.73 12.43 -15.32
C THR A 61 -14.43 10.98 -14.92
N TYR A 62 -15.42 10.08 -15.08
CA TYR A 62 -15.23 8.66 -14.76
C TYR A 62 -14.23 8.00 -15.72
N PHE A 63 -14.34 8.31 -17.01
CA PHE A 63 -13.38 7.84 -17.99
C PHE A 63 -11.96 8.34 -17.72
N ASN A 64 -11.78 9.62 -17.43
CA ASN A 64 -10.47 10.19 -17.08
C ASN A 64 -9.88 9.53 -15.85
N LEU A 65 -10.70 9.28 -14.82
CA LEU A 65 -10.26 8.60 -13.61
C LEU A 65 -9.82 7.17 -13.90
N PHE A 66 -10.61 6.42 -14.70
CA PHE A 66 -10.29 5.05 -15.11
C PHE A 66 -8.97 5.00 -15.88
N ILE A 67 -8.83 5.82 -16.93
CA ILE A 67 -7.62 5.85 -17.76
C ILE A 67 -6.39 6.26 -16.94
N THR A 68 -6.54 7.23 -16.04
CA THR A 68 -5.44 7.63 -15.13
C THR A 68 -4.94 6.44 -14.31
N MET A 69 -5.85 5.62 -13.78
CA MET A 69 -5.48 4.46 -12.98
C MET A 69 -4.86 3.32 -13.82
N VAL A 70 -5.39 3.09 -15.04
CA VAL A 70 -4.82 2.12 -15.98
C VAL A 70 -3.39 2.50 -16.38
N LEU A 71 -3.17 3.77 -16.72
CA LEU A 71 -1.84 4.27 -17.06
C LEU A 71 -0.90 4.26 -15.84
N GLY A 72 -1.43 4.53 -14.63
CA GLY A 72 -0.69 4.34 -13.39
C GLY A 72 -0.29 2.88 -13.16
N GLY A 73 -1.14 1.93 -13.57
CA GLY A 73 -0.79 0.50 -13.58
C GLY A 73 0.32 0.17 -14.57
N LEU A 74 0.21 0.64 -15.81
CA LEU A 74 1.24 0.47 -16.84
C LEU A 74 2.59 1.08 -16.46
N TRP A 75 2.59 2.11 -15.64
CA TRP A 75 3.81 2.70 -15.12
C TRP A 75 4.63 1.70 -14.26
N HIS A 76 3.99 0.69 -13.66
CA HIS A 76 4.65 -0.38 -12.92
C HIS A 76 5.24 -1.48 -13.83
N GLY A 77 4.88 -1.49 -15.11
CA GLY A 77 5.42 -2.41 -16.09
C GLY A 77 4.47 -2.73 -17.24
N ALA A 78 5.04 -3.13 -18.38
CA ALA A 78 4.31 -3.48 -19.58
C ALA A 78 3.70 -4.90 -19.50
N SER A 79 2.82 -5.14 -18.53
CA SER A 79 2.13 -6.41 -18.31
C SER A 79 0.63 -6.22 -18.15
N TRP A 80 -0.15 -7.17 -18.68
CA TRP A 80 -1.60 -7.22 -18.48
C TRP A 80 -2.02 -7.30 -17.01
N LEU A 81 -1.18 -7.86 -16.15
CA LEU A 81 -1.40 -7.90 -14.71
C LEU A 81 -1.49 -6.50 -14.11
N PHE A 82 -0.61 -5.60 -14.51
CA PHE A 82 -0.61 -4.20 -14.06
C PHE A 82 -1.75 -3.38 -14.68
N VAL A 83 -2.13 -3.69 -15.93
CA VAL A 83 -3.31 -3.09 -16.58
C VAL A 83 -4.58 -3.45 -15.79
N ILE A 84 -4.75 -4.74 -15.45
CA ILE A 84 -5.90 -5.23 -14.68
C ILE A 84 -5.89 -4.64 -13.27
N TRP A 85 -4.74 -4.57 -12.62
CA TRP A 85 -4.59 -3.93 -11.31
C TRP A 85 -5.00 -2.45 -11.35
N GLY A 86 -4.53 -1.69 -12.34
CA GLY A 86 -4.91 -0.29 -12.55
C GLY A 86 -6.40 -0.14 -12.85
N ALA A 87 -6.95 -0.98 -13.74
CA ALA A 87 -8.38 -1.01 -14.07
C ALA A 87 -9.25 -1.32 -12.84
N TRP A 88 -8.85 -2.31 -12.02
CA TRP A 88 -9.50 -2.65 -10.76
C TRP A 88 -9.63 -1.44 -9.84
N HIS A 89 -8.52 -0.75 -9.58
CA HIS A 89 -8.52 0.45 -8.75
C HIS A 89 -9.28 1.61 -9.38
N GLY A 90 -9.25 1.75 -10.72
CA GLY A 90 -10.03 2.74 -11.46
C GLY A 90 -11.54 2.53 -11.26
N VAL A 91 -12.01 1.28 -11.39
CA VAL A 91 -13.42 0.90 -11.15
C VAL A 91 -13.81 1.17 -9.69
N LEU A 92 -12.98 0.79 -8.72
CA LEU A 92 -13.26 1.03 -7.30
C LEU A 92 -13.40 2.52 -6.98
N LEU A 93 -12.58 3.37 -7.57
CA LEU A 93 -12.67 4.83 -7.39
C LEU A 93 -13.95 5.41 -8.02
N ILE A 94 -14.37 4.89 -9.19
CA ILE A 94 -15.62 5.27 -9.83
C ILE A 94 -16.79 4.86 -8.97
N VAL A 95 -16.85 3.61 -8.54
CA VAL A 95 -17.90 3.07 -7.65
C VAL A 95 -17.99 3.91 -6.37
N HIS A 96 -16.86 4.19 -5.72
CA HIS A 96 -16.84 5.06 -4.54
C HIS A 96 -17.38 6.46 -4.84
N LYS A 97 -17.00 7.07 -5.96
CA LYS A 97 -17.46 8.40 -6.36
C LYS A 97 -18.98 8.42 -6.66
N VAL A 98 -19.50 7.38 -7.32
CA VAL A 98 -20.93 7.19 -7.56
C VAL A 98 -21.68 6.97 -6.26
N TYR A 99 -21.19 6.07 -5.38
CA TYR A 99 -21.76 5.81 -4.06
C TYR A 99 -21.89 7.10 -3.23
N ARG A 100 -20.83 7.90 -3.14
CA ARG A 100 -20.82 9.18 -2.40
C ARG A 100 -21.75 10.22 -2.99
N ARG A 101 -22.13 10.08 -4.22
CA ARG A 101 -23.09 10.95 -4.87
C ARG A 101 -24.54 10.54 -4.60
N ILE A 102 -24.81 9.23 -4.54
CA ILE A 102 -26.14 8.68 -4.22
C ILE A 102 -26.41 8.83 -2.73
N PHE A 103 -25.39 8.59 -1.91
CA PHE A 103 -25.45 8.68 -0.46
C PHE A 103 -24.50 9.79 0.04
N PRO A 104 -24.92 11.06 -0.06
CA PRO A 104 -24.11 12.16 0.43
C PRO A 104 -23.98 12.09 1.94
N VAL A 105 -22.75 12.13 2.43
CA VAL A 105 -22.46 12.17 3.86
C VAL A 105 -22.16 13.61 4.25
N ALA A 106 -22.78 14.09 5.31
CA ALA A 106 -22.54 15.43 5.84
C ALA A 106 -21.05 15.62 6.16
N LYS A 107 -20.53 16.85 5.99
CA LYS A 107 -19.10 17.15 6.21
C LYS A 107 -18.64 16.85 7.65
N ASP A 108 -19.54 16.92 8.61
CA ASP A 108 -19.26 16.73 10.02
C ASP A 108 -19.64 15.32 10.54
N ASP A 109 -20.17 14.44 9.67
CA ASP A 109 -20.51 13.07 10.05
C ASP A 109 -19.23 12.23 10.19
N ARG A 110 -18.74 12.15 11.41
CA ARG A 110 -17.67 11.21 11.77
C ARG A 110 -18.29 9.83 11.95
N PRO A 111 -17.87 8.83 11.18
CA PRO A 111 -18.38 7.47 11.35
C PRO A 111 -18.09 6.99 12.78
N GLY A 112 -19.09 6.40 13.44
CA GLY A 112 -18.87 5.68 14.69
C GLY A 112 -17.81 4.60 14.53
N ILE A 113 -17.17 4.18 15.62
CA ILE A 113 -16.02 3.23 15.62
C ILE A 113 -16.35 1.95 14.85
N ILE A 114 -17.54 1.38 15.06
CA ILE A 114 -17.98 0.14 14.40
C ILE A 114 -18.09 0.35 12.88
N ARG A 115 -18.77 1.44 12.44
CA ARG A 115 -18.91 1.76 11.02
C ARG A 115 -17.54 2.01 10.38
N HIS A 116 -16.65 2.71 11.07
CA HIS A 116 -15.28 2.93 10.59
C HIS A 116 -14.51 1.62 10.44
N PHE A 117 -14.60 0.71 11.41
CA PHE A 117 -13.96 -0.61 11.34
C PHE A 117 -14.41 -1.39 10.10
N PHE A 118 -15.72 -1.47 9.81
CA PHE A 118 -16.22 -2.15 8.61
C PHE A 118 -15.76 -1.48 7.31
N HIS A 119 -15.68 -0.15 7.27
CA HIS A 119 -15.14 0.57 6.12
C HIS A 119 -13.66 0.26 5.88
N VAL A 120 -12.85 0.22 6.94
CA VAL A 120 -11.43 -0.16 6.84
C VAL A 120 -11.30 -1.60 6.38
N LEU A 121 -12.06 -2.52 6.97
CA LEU A 121 -12.05 -3.94 6.61
C LEU A 121 -12.41 -4.14 5.14
N LEU A 122 -13.48 -3.52 4.66
CA LEU A 122 -13.89 -3.59 3.26
C LEU A 122 -12.79 -3.01 2.34
N THR A 123 -12.28 -1.81 2.66
CA THR A 123 -11.24 -1.16 1.86
C THR A 123 -9.99 -2.04 1.79
N PHE A 124 -9.57 -2.62 2.92
CA PHE A 124 -8.43 -3.54 2.96
C PHE A 124 -8.62 -4.74 2.02
N HIS A 125 -9.78 -5.42 2.07
CA HIS A 125 -10.02 -6.60 1.25
C HIS A 125 -10.10 -6.29 -0.25
N VAL A 126 -10.75 -5.19 -0.65
CA VAL A 126 -10.81 -4.85 -2.07
C VAL A 126 -9.46 -4.41 -2.62
N VAL A 127 -8.60 -3.78 -1.80
CA VAL A 127 -7.22 -3.47 -2.15
C VAL A 127 -6.38 -4.73 -2.24
N ALA A 128 -6.50 -5.64 -1.25
CA ALA A 128 -5.80 -6.91 -1.23
C ALA A 128 -6.14 -7.79 -2.44
N ALA A 129 -7.40 -7.79 -2.88
CA ALA A 129 -7.81 -8.46 -4.12
C ALA A 129 -7.07 -7.89 -5.36
N GLY A 130 -6.86 -6.59 -5.42
CA GLY A 130 -6.03 -5.97 -6.45
C GLY A 130 -4.58 -6.43 -6.41
N TRP A 131 -4.01 -6.65 -5.22
CA TRP A 131 -2.62 -7.10 -5.07
C TRP A 131 -2.37 -8.51 -5.56
N ILE A 132 -3.41 -9.35 -5.68
CA ILE A 132 -3.28 -10.68 -6.31
C ILE A 132 -2.72 -10.52 -7.72
N PHE A 133 -3.28 -9.59 -8.50
CA PHE A 133 -2.77 -9.30 -9.85
C PHE A 133 -1.39 -8.65 -9.81
N PHE A 134 -1.16 -7.72 -8.93
CA PHE A 134 0.11 -7.00 -8.83
C PHE A 134 1.30 -7.92 -8.49
N ARG A 135 1.07 -8.95 -7.67
CA ARG A 135 2.13 -9.84 -7.17
C ARG A 135 2.28 -11.13 -7.95
N SER A 136 1.28 -11.52 -8.73
CA SER A 136 1.32 -12.78 -9.50
C SER A 136 2.32 -12.71 -10.65
N PRO A 137 3.03 -13.81 -10.96
CA PRO A 137 3.95 -13.88 -12.09
C PRO A 137 3.21 -14.01 -13.45
N SER A 138 1.97 -14.50 -13.45
CA SER A 138 1.13 -14.65 -14.65
C SER A 138 -0.36 -14.52 -14.33
N LEU A 139 -1.19 -14.30 -15.36
CA LEU A 139 -2.65 -14.29 -15.24
C LEU A 139 -3.20 -15.64 -14.79
N ASP A 140 -2.60 -16.74 -15.23
CA ASP A 140 -3.01 -18.09 -14.85
C ASP A 140 -2.85 -18.32 -13.36
N VAL A 141 -1.70 -17.89 -12.79
CA VAL A 141 -1.45 -17.98 -11.35
C VAL A 141 -2.39 -17.08 -10.57
N ALA A 142 -2.66 -15.87 -11.04
CA ALA A 142 -3.65 -14.99 -10.42
C ALA A 142 -5.05 -15.63 -10.41
N GLY A 143 -5.45 -16.26 -11.52
CA GLY A 143 -6.70 -17.00 -11.64
C GLY A 143 -6.77 -18.21 -10.69
N GLN A 144 -5.68 -18.97 -10.57
CA GLN A 144 -5.58 -20.10 -9.63
C GLN A 144 -5.72 -19.63 -8.17
N ILE A 145 -5.07 -18.52 -7.79
CA ILE A 145 -5.20 -17.95 -6.44
C ILE A 145 -6.65 -17.56 -6.16
N LEU A 146 -7.31 -16.87 -7.10
CA LEU A 146 -8.72 -16.49 -6.94
C LEU A 146 -9.62 -17.74 -6.83
N THR A 147 -9.42 -18.73 -7.69
CA THR A 147 -10.17 -19.99 -7.63
C THR A 147 -9.96 -20.68 -6.29
N GLN A 148 -8.72 -20.76 -5.80
CA GLN A 148 -8.39 -21.34 -4.50
C GLN A 148 -9.12 -20.62 -3.35
N ILE A 149 -9.16 -19.29 -3.36
CA ILE A 149 -9.84 -18.51 -2.33
C ILE A 149 -11.35 -18.77 -2.31
N PHE A 150 -11.99 -18.86 -3.49
CA PHE A 150 -13.45 -18.94 -3.58
C PHE A 150 -13.99 -20.38 -3.57
N THR A 151 -13.24 -21.36 -4.05
CA THR A 151 -13.74 -22.72 -4.23
C THR A 151 -13.07 -23.78 -3.36
N ASN A 152 -11.84 -23.50 -2.89
CA ASN A 152 -11.04 -24.51 -2.19
C ASN A 152 -10.30 -23.93 -0.97
N PHE A 153 -10.96 -23.04 -0.26
CA PHE A 153 -10.43 -22.46 0.97
C PHE A 153 -10.31 -23.51 2.07
N ARG A 154 -9.11 -23.72 2.59
CA ARG A 154 -8.78 -24.72 3.62
C ARG A 154 -8.36 -24.04 4.92
N PRO A 155 -9.29 -23.73 5.83
CA PRO A 155 -8.97 -23.08 7.10
C PRO A 155 -8.10 -23.96 8.00
N GLU A 156 -8.12 -25.29 7.84
CA GLU A 156 -7.29 -26.23 8.61
C GLU A 156 -5.77 -26.01 8.38
N ALA A 157 -5.40 -25.45 7.23
CA ALA A 157 -4.00 -25.16 6.91
C ALA A 157 -3.46 -23.90 7.62
N ILE A 158 -4.33 -23.05 8.17
CA ILE A 158 -3.92 -21.77 8.80
C ILE A 158 -2.95 -21.99 9.97
N PRO A 159 -3.19 -22.90 10.94
CA PRO A 159 -2.26 -23.07 12.07
C PRO A 159 -0.87 -23.53 11.62
N SER A 160 -0.78 -24.48 10.69
CA SER A 160 0.49 -24.97 10.16
C SER A 160 1.23 -23.89 9.35
N PHE A 161 0.48 -23.08 8.59
CA PHE A 161 1.04 -21.93 7.88
C PHE A 161 1.60 -20.88 8.84
N VAL A 162 0.84 -20.51 9.89
CA VAL A 162 1.30 -19.53 10.89
C VAL A 162 2.53 -20.04 11.64
N SER A 163 2.56 -21.33 12.03
CA SER A 163 3.72 -21.91 12.71
C SER A 163 4.95 -22.00 11.80
N GLY A 164 4.76 -22.36 10.53
CA GLY A 164 5.84 -22.42 9.54
C GLY A 164 6.48 -21.06 9.23
N TYR A 165 5.68 -19.99 9.32
CA TYR A 165 6.13 -18.61 9.07
C TYR A 165 6.08 -17.73 10.32
N ALA A 166 6.27 -18.32 11.51
CA ALA A 166 6.12 -17.63 12.80
C ALA A 166 6.94 -16.35 12.89
N VAL A 167 8.19 -16.34 12.40
CA VAL A 167 9.06 -15.15 12.41
C VAL A 167 8.44 -14.00 11.62
N ILE A 168 7.82 -14.29 10.47
CA ILE A 168 7.15 -13.28 9.62
C ILE A 168 5.92 -12.73 10.35
N PHE A 169 5.13 -13.60 10.99
CA PHE A 169 3.96 -13.17 11.76
C PHE A 169 4.33 -12.33 12.97
N VAL A 170 5.39 -12.70 13.69
CA VAL A 170 5.93 -11.89 14.79
C VAL A 170 6.39 -10.52 14.27
N ALA A 171 7.14 -10.49 13.17
CA ALA A 171 7.58 -9.23 12.56
C ALA A 171 6.40 -8.35 12.10
N LEU A 172 5.33 -8.94 11.56
CA LEU A 172 4.09 -8.24 11.22
C LEU A 172 3.42 -7.64 12.46
N VAL A 173 3.25 -8.42 13.53
CA VAL A 173 2.65 -7.94 14.77
C VAL A 173 3.48 -6.79 15.37
N VAL A 174 4.80 -6.95 15.45
CA VAL A 174 5.71 -5.90 15.92
C VAL A 174 5.60 -4.65 15.03
N GLY A 175 5.57 -4.83 13.71
CA GLY A 175 5.40 -3.73 12.76
C GLY A 175 4.08 -2.97 12.96
N TYR A 176 2.98 -3.69 13.20
CA TYR A 176 1.70 -3.08 13.51
C TYR A 176 1.71 -2.35 14.86
N LEU A 177 2.27 -2.94 15.91
CA LEU A 177 2.40 -2.30 17.22
C LEU A 177 3.22 -1.00 17.12
N LEU A 178 4.33 -1.03 16.41
CA LEU A 178 5.15 0.16 16.14
C LEU A 178 4.41 1.19 15.29
N HIS A 179 3.56 0.76 14.36
CA HIS A 179 2.76 1.65 13.51
C HIS A 179 1.74 2.47 14.33
N PHE A 180 1.15 1.89 15.35
CA PHE A 180 0.22 2.57 16.27
C PHE A 180 0.93 3.25 17.45
N ALA A 181 2.25 3.14 17.53
CA ALA A 181 3.03 3.80 18.58
C ALA A 181 2.82 5.33 18.53
N PRO A 182 2.71 6.00 19.66
CA PRO A 182 2.54 7.44 19.72
C PRO A 182 3.64 8.17 18.94
N HIS A 183 3.27 9.19 18.19
CA HIS A 183 4.21 9.96 17.36
C HIS A 183 5.40 10.55 18.18
N ARG A 184 5.23 10.71 19.47
CA ARG A 184 6.30 11.10 20.41
C ARG A 184 7.45 10.10 20.43
N TRP A 185 7.17 8.78 20.31
CA TRP A 185 8.20 7.74 20.31
C TRP A 185 9.05 7.81 19.03
N SER A 186 8.41 8.02 17.91
CA SER A 186 9.10 8.22 16.62
C SER A 186 9.99 9.48 16.67
N GLN A 187 9.48 10.59 17.21
CA GLN A 187 10.25 11.84 17.34
C GLN A 187 11.41 11.69 18.34
N TRP A 188 11.19 11.01 19.46
CA TRP A 188 12.23 10.73 20.41
C TRP A 188 13.34 9.88 19.80
N LEU A 189 12.97 8.76 19.17
CA LEU A 189 13.93 7.87 18.49
C LEU A 189 14.74 8.61 17.41
N GLN A 190 14.08 9.43 16.60
CA GLN A 190 14.75 10.26 15.60
C GLN A 190 15.74 11.22 16.22
N ARG A 191 15.37 11.85 17.32
CA ARG A 191 16.24 12.77 18.04
C ARG A 191 17.48 12.05 18.59
N GLU A 192 17.31 10.94 19.29
CA GLU A 192 18.40 10.16 19.86
C GLU A 192 19.34 9.61 18.78
N LEU A 193 18.79 9.08 17.68
CA LEU A 193 19.59 8.62 16.55
C LEU A 193 20.36 9.77 15.87
N SER A 194 19.76 10.95 15.76
CA SER A 194 20.44 12.10 15.15
C SER A 194 21.65 12.56 15.95
N TRP A 195 21.55 12.52 17.27
CA TRP A 195 22.62 12.93 18.19
C TRP A 195 23.62 11.82 18.53
N SER A 196 23.32 10.55 18.19
CA SER A 196 24.20 9.43 18.50
C SER A 196 25.53 9.50 17.73
N PRO A 197 26.64 9.00 18.33
CA PRO A 197 27.93 8.91 17.67
C PRO A 197 27.89 8.06 16.39
N LEU A 198 28.80 8.35 15.45
CA LEU A 198 28.88 7.62 14.18
C LEU A 198 29.01 6.10 14.36
N VAL A 199 29.76 5.66 15.38
CA VAL A 199 29.95 4.24 15.71
C VAL A 199 28.62 3.56 16.03
N VAL A 200 27.75 4.21 16.82
CA VAL A 200 26.41 3.69 17.16
C VAL A 200 25.53 3.60 15.92
N LYS A 201 25.57 4.62 15.07
CA LYS A 201 24.84 4.61 13.78
C LYS A 201 25.30 3.49 12.88
N ALA A 202 26.62 3.28 12.78
CA ALA A 202 27.20 2.20 11.98
C ALA A 202 26.82 0.81 12.53
N ALA A 203 26.84 0.63 13.86
CA ALA A 203 26.43 -0.63 14.49
C ALA A 203 24.95 -0.93 14.26
N ILE A 204 24.05 0.07 14.39
CA ILE A 204 22.62 -0.09 14.10
C ILE A 204 22.42 -0.44 12.63
N LEU A 205 23.10 0.25 11.71
CA LEU A 205 23.01 -0.03 10.27
C LEU A 205 23.49 -1.47 9.97
N ALA A 206 24.62 -1.89 10.52
CA ALA A 206 25.13 -3.24 10.35
C ALA A 206 24.16 -4.30 10.88
N LEU A 207 23.54 -4.06 12.04
CA LEU A 207 22.52 -4.94 12.62
C LEU A 207 21.28 -5.03 11.72
N VAL A 208 20.78 -3.91 11.21
CA VAL A 208 19.64 -3.89 10.28
C VAL A 208 19.97 -4.64 8.99
N LEU A 209 21.14 -4.40 8.41
CA LEU A 209 21.59 -5.11 7.21
C LEU A 209 21.74 -6.62 7.46
N PHE A 210 22.29 -7.02 8.61
CA PHE A 210 22.37 -8.43 9.01
C PHE A 210 20.99 -9.07 9.07
N PHE A 211 20.00 -8.45 9.73
CA PHE A 211 18.64 -8.97 9.77
C PHE A 211 17.99 -9.04 8.38
N VAL A 212 18.16 -8.02 7.52
CA VAL A 212 17.64 -8.03 6.16
C VAL A 212 18.24 -9.17 5.33
N LEU A 213 19.54 -9.45 5.50
CA LEU A 213 20.22 -10.56 4.81
C LEU A 213 19.76 -11.92 5.32
N GLN A 214 19.48 -12.06 6.62
CA GLN A 214 18.96 -13.31 7.20
C GLN A 214 17.51 -13.62 6.76
N VAL A 215 16.68 -12.60 6.58
CA VAL A 215 15.28 -12.76 6.10
C VAL A 215 15.22 -12.97 4.60
N ARG A 216 16.32 -12.71 3.89
CA ARG A 216 16.40 -12.94 2.44
C ARG A 216 16.25 -14.43 2.18
N SER A 217 15.12 -14.85 1.59
CA SER A 217 14.96 -16.20 1.08
C SER A 217 16.04 -16.48 0.03
N SER A 218 16.49 -17.73 -0.07
CA SER A 218 17.52 -18.20 -0.99
C SER A 218 17.18 -17.97 -2.48
N GLU A 219 15.93 -17.67 -2.79
CA GLU A 219 15.48 -17.27 -4.12
C GLU A 219 15.53 -15.74 -4.23
N LEU A 220 16.45 -15.26 -5.07
CA LEU A 220 16.49 -13.88 -5.55
C LEU A 220 15.23 -13.61 -6.37
N VAL A 221 14.16 -13.17 -5.72
CA VAL A 221 13.05 -12.54 -6.45
C VAL A 221 13.54 -11.15 -6.83
N PRO A 222 13.84 -10.87 -8.11
CA PRO A 222 14.32 -9.55 -8.51
C PRO A 222 13.28 -8.50 -8.10
N PHE A 223 13.76 -7.35 -7.67
CA PHE A 223 12.89 -6.22 -7.35
C PHE A 223 12.06 -5.89 -8.59
N ILE A 224 10.76 -5.65 -8.44
CA ILE A 224 9.81 -5.48 -9.56
C ILE A 224 10.34 -4.50 -10.62
N TYR A 225 11.01 -3.43 -10.20
CA TYR A 225 11.60 -2.43 -11.09
C TYR A 225 12.93 -2.82 -11.75
N SER A 226 13.53 -3.95 -11.39
CA SER A 226 14.78 -4.44 -12.02
C SER A 226 14.52 -5.40 -13.20
N GLN A 227 13.27 -5.60 -13.57
CA GLN A 227 12.86 -6.45 -14.69
C GLN A 227 12.59 -5.66 -15.99
N PHE A 228 12.88 -4.37 -16.00
CA PHE A 228 12.69 -3.48 -17.16
C PHE A 228 14.00 -2.89 -17.63
#